data_fe989b115a7e7f992e286b1317a89d9b
#
_entry.id   fe989b115a7e7f992e286b1317a89d9b
#
_cell.length_a   1.000
_cell.length_b   1.000
_cell.length_c   1.000
_cell.angle_alpha   90.00
_cell.angle_beta   90.00
_cell.angle_gamma   90.00
#
_symmetry.space_group_name_H-M   'P 1'
#
loop_
_entity.id
_entity.type
_entity.pdbx_description
1 polymer ?
#
loop_
_entity_poly.entity_id
_entity_poly.type
_entity_poly.pdbx_seq_one_letter_code
_entity_poly.pdbx_strand_id
1 'polypeptide(L)'
;MKKVLKWILFALIILIIIGIIADKSESNSDEKTEVVKDSEQKIAITTKEHQMVELFINNDVTTSLNGGKSMLATNYIQITAKELQKVYASNEARGDKNYKDKNIIITGVVKSIDSSIGDIPVISLKTDDMFNAVRLNLAKKYRGIAADLDKNQKVTFACVGDGVIIGSPTLTDCKPVPSEVSKITNDQMKLVNKFIKGDNKIPNDIKEIVLIVKLLGQETNDFAQCQEININCMNESEKLLSKMNKEKLQEKMKQLSVEMSE
;
A
#
# COMPACT_ATOMS: atom_id res chain seq x y z
N MET A 1 20.72 -9.59 3.85
CA MET A 1 21.49 -8.35 3.87
C MET A 1 21.09 -7.35 2.77
N LYS A 2 20.93 -7.74 1.49
CA LYS A 2 20.59 -6.81 0.38
C LYS A 2 19.20 -6.13 0.53
N LYS A 3 18.20 -6.79 1.14
CA LYS A 3 16.85 -6.21 1.37
C LYS A 3 16.86 -5.13 2.47
N VAL A 4 17.66 -5.31 3.52
CA VAL A 4 17.75 -4.36 4.64
C VAL A 4 18.45 -3.07 4.20
N LEU A 5 19.45 -3.17 3.33
CA LEU A 5 20.18 -2.00 2.81
C LEU A 5 19.30 -1.11 1.91
N LYS A 6 18.40 -1.73 1.10
CA LYS A 6 17.40 -0.98 0.31
C LYS A 6 16.48 -0.16 1.20
N TRP A 7 16.03 -0.72 2.32
CA TRP A 7 15.15 -0.06 3.28
C TRP A 7 15.82 1.09 4.04
N ILE A 8 17.10 0.97 4.35
CA ILE A 8 17.88 2.04 5.01
C ILE A 8 18.01 3.24 4.08
N LEU A 9 18.22 3.02 2.78
CA LEU A 9 18.27 4.08 1.77
C LEU A 9 16.91 4.78 1.59
N PHE A 10 15.81 4.02 1.54
CA PHE A 10 14.45 4.57 1.48
C PHE A 10 14.11 5.39 2.73
N ALA A 11 14.40 4.86 3.92
CA ALA A 11 14.19 5.57 5.18
C ALA A 11 15.03 6.84 5.29
N LEU A 12 16.23 6.86 4.72
CA LEU A 12 17.10 8.04 4.66
C LEU A 12 16.54 9.11 3.72
N ILE A 13 15.97 8.72 2.58
CA ILE A 13 15.31 9.67 1.64
C ILE A 13 14.09 10.29 2.30
N ILE A 14 13.26 9.51 2.99
CA ILE A 14 12.07 9.98 3.71
C ILE A 14 12.45 10.98 4.81
N LEU A 15 13.49 10.72 5.61
CA LEU A 15 13.96 11.64 6.66
C LEU A 15 14.46 12.97 6.07
N ILE A 16 15.02 12.95 4.88
CA ILE A 16 15.50 14.14 4.17
C ILE A 16 14.31 15.01 3.75
N ILE A 17 13.24 14.39 3.24
CA ILE A 17 12.06 15.08 2.71
C ILE A 17 11.23 15.67 3.84
N ILE A 18 11.05 14.95 4.95
CA ILE A 18 10.37 15.46 6.15
C ILE A 18 11.08 16.74 6.69
N GLY A 19 12.41 16.76 6.68
CA GLY A 19 13.18 17.95 7.06
C GLY A 19 12.92 19.18 6.17
N ILE A 20 12.70 19.00 4.87
CA ILE A 20 12.44 20.08 3.93
C ILE A 20 11.02 20.66 4.11
N ILE A 21 10.04 19.82 4.43
CA ILE A 21 8.64 20.24 4.63
C ILE A 21 8.47 20.92 5.99
N ALA A 22 9.19 20.47 7.03
CA ALA A 22 9.14 21.08 8.37
C ALA A 22 9.74 22.50 8.39
N ASP A 23 10.77 22.77 7.58
CA ASP A 23 11.43 24.10 7.50
C ASP A 23 10.54 25.20 6.87
N LYS A 24 9.48 24.82 6.13
CA LYS A 24 8.47 25.75 5.60
C LYS A 24 7.34 26.08 6.58
N SER A 25 7.28 25.43 7.76
CA SER A 25 6.21 25.58 8.75
C SER A 25 6.50 26.64 9.83
N GLU A 26 7.71 27.14 9.93
CA GLU A 26 8.11 28.13 10.92
C GLU A 26 8.63 29.42 10.26
N SER A 27 7.77 30.23 9.69
CA SER A 27 7.99 31.69 9.67
C SER A 27 6.75 32.47 9.27
N ASN A 28 6.32 33.23 10.24
CA ASN A 28 5.61 34.52 10.18
C ASN A 28 4.08 34.53 10.17
N SER A 29 3.59 34.85 11.36
CA SER A 29 2.49 35.78 11.59
C SER A 29 2.83 37.14 10.98
N ASP A 30 2.00 37.66 10.13
CA ASP A 30 1.38 38.98 10.05
C ASP A 30 1.07 39.39 8.60
N GLU A 31 -0.24 39.61 8.38
CA GLU A 31 -0.87 40.66 7.59
C GLU A 31 -0.66 40.70 6.06
N LYS A 32 -1.67 40.32 5.34
CA LYS A 32 -2.44 40.95 4.26
C LYS A 32 -3.14 39.92 3.39
N THR A 33 -4.46 40.05 3.41
CA THR A 33 -5.35 39.38 2.47
C THR A 33 -5.04 39.83 1.03
N GLU A 34 -4.19 39.12 0.32
CA GLU A 34 -4.18 39.08 -1.13
C GLU A 34 -4.85 37.79 -1.58
N VAL A 35 -5.92 37.97 -2.34
CA VAL A 35 -6.58 36.89 -3.06
C VAL A 35 -5.57 36.35 -4.07
N VAL A 36 -4.79 35.34 -3.68
CA VAL A 36 -3.96 34.58 -4.60
C VAL A 36 -4.93 33.80 -5.47
N LYS A 37 -5.05 34.20 -6.73
CA LYS A 37 -5.60 33.36 -7.79
C LYS A 37 -4.83 32.06 -7.78
N ASP A 38 -5.51 30.99 -7.39
CA ASP A 38 -5.03 29.60 -7.46
C ASP A 38 -4.84 29.29 -8.97
N SER A 39 -3.63 29.54 -9.47
CA SER A 39 -3.24 29.09 -10.80
C SER A 39 -3.02 27.59 -10.69
N GLU A 40 -3.97 26.79 -11.17
CA GLU A 40 -3.83 25.33 -11.32
C GLU A 40 -2.61 25.04 -12.21
N GLN A 41 -1.44 24.93 -11.61
CA GLN A 41 -0.21 24.66 -12.30
C GLN A 41 -0.09 23.16 -12.55
N LYS A 42 -0.23 22.76 -13.80
CA LYS A 42 -0.12 21.36 -14.23
C LYS A 42 1.33 20.91 -14.15
N ILE A 43 1.55 19.80 -13.42
CA ILE A 43 2.85 19.16 -13.34
C ILE A 43 3.08 18.31 -14.59
N ALA A 44 4.09 18.66 -15.38
CA ALA A 44 4.44 17.87 -16.57
C ALA A 44 5.18 16.60 -16.17
N ILE A 45 4.58 15.44 -16.42
CA ILE A 45 5.25 14.14 -16.35
C ILE A 45 5.16 13.40 -17.68
N THR A 46 6.18 12.62 -18.01
CA THR A 46 6.18 11.80 -19.24
C THR A 46 5.32 10.55 -19.07
N THR A 47 5.04 9.86 -20.17
CA THR A 47 4.33 8.57 -20.12
C THR A 47 5.14 7.53 -19.31
N LYS A 48 6.46 7.50 -19.46
CA LYS A 48 7.33 6.57 -18.71
C LYS A 48 7.39 6.92 -17.23
N GLU A 49 7.45 8.19 -16.88
CA GLU A 49 7.35 8.65 -15.49
C GLU A 49 6.01 8.24 -14.88
N HIS A 50 4.89 8.41 -15.58
CA HIS A 50 3.58 7.97 -15.10
C HIS A 50 3.51 6.45 -14.86
N GLN A 51 4.03 5.64 -15.80
CA GLN A 51 4.12 4.20 -15.64
C GLN A 51 5.04 3.80 -14.47
N MET A 52 6.14 4.52 -14.25
CA MET A 52 7.04 4.28 -13.13
C MET A 52 6.39 4.62 -11.79
N VAL A 53 5.60 5.70 -11.69
CA VAL A 53 4.80 6.02 -10.50
C VAL A 53 3.83 4.89 -10.17
N GLU A 54 3.09 4.39 -11.18
CA GLU A 54 2.14 3.27 -10.99
C GLU A 54 2.86 2.00 -10.52
N LEU A 55 3.99 1.68 -11.13
CA LEU A 55 4.82 0.53 -10.73
C LEU A 55 5.33 0.67 -9.28
N PHE A 56 5.78 1.86 -8.91
CA PHE A 56 6.27 2.16 -7.57
C PHE A 56 5.17 1.97 -6.53
N ILE A 57 4.00 2.56 -6.76
CA ILE A 57 2.82 2.44 -5.89
C ILE A 57 2.39 0.96 -5.77
N ASN A 58 2.31 0.25 -6.90
CA ASN A 58 1.93 -1.16 -6.91
C ASN A 58 2.90 -2.03 -6.09
N ASN A 59 4.21 -1.82 -6.26
CA ASN A 59 5.23 -2.55 -5.52
C ASN A 59 5.20 -2.21 -4.02
N ASP A 60 4.99 -0.95 -3.66
CA ASP A 60 4.92 -0.49 -2.28
C ASP A 60 3.68 -1.05 -1.55
N VAL A 61 2.51 -0.98 -2.18
CA VAL A 61 1.26 -1.59 -1.68
C VAL A 61 1.41 -3.11 -1.55
N THR A 62 2.00 -3.77 -2.54
CA THR A 62 2.27 -5.22 -2.48
C THR A 62 3.16 -5.56 -1.29
N THR A 63 4.19 -4.77 -1.06
CA THR A 63 5.10 -4.93 0.09
C THR A 63 4.36 -4.76 1.40
N SER A 64 3.52 -3.73 1.52
CA SER A 64 2.69 -3.47 2.70
C SER A 64 1.74 -4.62 3.01
N LEU A 65 0.98 -5.08 2.02
CA LEU A 65 0.01 -6.18 2.19
C LEU A 65 0.68 -7.55 2.45
N ASN A 66 1.97 -7.68 2.20
CA ASN A 66 2.79 -8.83 2.59
C ASN A 66 3.53 -8.64 3.94
N GLY A 67 3.17 -7.61 4.72
CA GLY A 67 3.73 -7.33 6.05
C GLY A 67 5.11 -6.66 6.02
N GLY A 68 5.54 -6.15 4.87
CA GLY A 68 6.75 -5.34 4.74
C GLY A 68 6.50 -3.88 5.10
N LYS A 69 7.59 -3.12 5.27
CA LYS A 69 7.50 -1.68 5.45
C LYS A 69 7.20 -1.01 4.11
N SER A 70 6.36 -0.01 4.09
CA SER A 70 5.96 0.73 2.90
C SER A 70 5.87 2.23 3.20
N MET A 71 5.88 3.05 2.15
CA MET A 71 5.64 4.50 2.25
C MET A 71 4.15 4.78 2.40
N LEU A 72 3.34 4.08 1.61
CA LEU A 72 1.88 4.19 1.65
C LEU A 72 1.33 3.31 2.76
N ALA A 73 0.96 3.92 3.89
CA ALA A 73 0.37 3.19 5.00
C ALA A 73 -0.91 2.49 4.56
N THR A 74 -0.91 1.16 4.59
CA THR A 74 -2.14 0.38 4.45
C THR A 74 -2.59 -0.05 5.84
N ASN A 75 -3.84 0.25 6.19
CA ASN A 75 -4.42 -0.07 7.50
C ASN A 75 -4.85 -1.55 7.57
N TYR A 76 -3.93 -2.48 7.23
CA TYR A 76 -4.19 -3.91 7.30
C TYR A 76 -3.43 -4.56 8.45
N ILE A 77 -4.15 -5.37 9.25
CA ILE A 77 -3.57 -6.18 10.31
C ILE A 77 -3.18 -7.53 9.70
N GLN A 78 -1.89 -7.89 9.80
CA GLN A 78 -1.39 -9.20 9.37
C GLN A 78 -1.61 -10.20 10.50
N ILE A 79 -2.29 -11.33 10.21
CA ILE A 79 -2.51 -12.37 11.20
C ILE A 79 -2.71 -13.74 10.54
N THR A 80 -2.34 -14.80 11.25
CA THR A 80 -2.66 -16.17 10.84
C THR A 80 -4.01 -16.63 11.41
N ALA A 81 -4.64 -17.60 10.75
CA ALA A 81 -5.88 -18.20 11.24
C ALA A 81 -5.72 -18.78 12.66
N LYS A 82 -4.56 -19.38 12.97
CA LYS A 82 -4.26 -19.92 14.29
C LYS A 82 -4.19 -18.83 15.38
N GLU A 83 -3.49 -17.75 15.08
CA GLU A 83 -3.36 -16.61 16.01
C GLU A 83 -4.71 -15.93 16.23
N LEU A 84 -5.49 -15.70 15.17
CA LEU A 84 -6.81 -15.08 15.27
C LEU A 84 -7.73 -15.92 16.18
N GLN A 85 -7.80 -17.25 15.93
CA GLN A 85 -8.58 -18.17 16.77
C GLN A 85 -8.11 -18.14 18.23
N LYS A 86 -6.81 -18.16 18.47
CA LYS A 86 -6.25 -18.13 19.84
C LYS A 86 -6.68 -16.88 20.61
N VAL A 87 -6.69 -15.72 19.95
CA VAL A 87 -7.12 -14.46 20.59
C VAL A 87 -8.60 -14.53 20.94
N TYR A 88 -9.47 -14.95 20.03
CA TYR A 88 -10.90 -15.07 20.29
C TYR A 88 -11.23 -16.13 21.34
N ALA A 89 -10.56 -17.29 21.31
CA ALA A 89 -10.72 -18.34 22.31
C ALA A 89 -10.32 -17.89 23.72
N SER A 90 -9.34 -16.99 23.83
CA SER A 90 -8.92 -16.47 25.13
C SER A 90 -9.86 -15.41 25.71
N ASN A 91 -10.45 -14.57 24.84
CA ASN A 91 -11.39 -13.50 25.22
C ASN A 91 -12.03 -12.90 23.97
N GLU A 92 -13.31 -13.22 23.74
CA GLU A 92 -14.06 -12.76 22.56
C GLU A 92 -14.17 -11.23 22.48
N ALA A 93 -14.42 -10.55 23.62
CA ALA A 93 -14.51 -9.09 23.66
C ALA A 93 -13.18 -8.42 23.29
N ARG A 94 -12.05 -9.03 23.65
CA ARG A 94 -10.72 -8.57 23.23
C ARG A 94 -10.51 -8.84 21.74
N GLY A 95 -10.98 -9.98 21.24
CA GLY A 95 -10.95 -10.32 19.82
C GLY A 95 -11.72 -9.28 19.01
N ASP A 96 -12.94 -8.95 19.41
CA ASP A 96 -13.75 -7.94 18.74
C ASP A 96 -13.10 -6.57 18.77
N LYS A 97 -12.61 -6.10 19.92
CA LYS A 97 -11.92 -4.82 20.03
C LYS A 97 -10.73 -4.70 19.05
N ASN A 98 -10.00 -5.78 18.85
CA ASN A 98 -8.78 -5.77 18.06
C ASN A 98 -9.03 -5.98 16.57
N TYR A 99 -10.05 -6.76 16.19
CA TYR A 99 -10.19 -7.26 14.82
C TYR A 99 -11.55 -7.00 14.17
N LYS A 100 -12.63 -6.83 14.92
CA LYS A 100 -13.94 -6.55 14.34
C LYS A 100 -13.92 -5.20 13.61
N ASP A 101 -14.51 -5.15 12.42
CA ASP A 101 -14.55 -3.99 11.53
C ASP A 101 -13.14 -3.47 11.10
N LYS A 102 -12.09 -4.29 11.28
CA LYS A 102 -10.73 -3.96 10.83
C LYS A 102 -10.39 -4.69 9.55
N ASN A 103 -9.55 -4.04 8.73
CA ASN A 103 -8.96 -4.68 7.56
C ASN A 103 -7.89 -5.68 7.99
N ILE A 104 -7.97 -6.89 7.50
CA ILE A 104 -7.15 -8.02 7.91
C ILE A 104 -6.56 -8.72 6.68
N ILE A 105 -5.26 -8.97 6.68
CA ILE A 105 -4.64 -9.96 5.81
C ILE A 105 -4.56 -11.26 6.61
N ILE A 106 -5.40 -12.21 6.23
CA ILE A 106 -5.45 -13.52 6.88
C ILE A 106 -4.71 -14.56 6.07
N THR A 107 -3.77 -15.27 6.72
CA THR A 107 -3.08 -16.41 6.12
C THR A 107 -3.45 -17.69 6.87
N GLY A 108 -3.74 -18.75 6.14
CA GLY A 108 -4.07 -20.04 6.75
C GLY A 108 -4.06 -21.19 5.75
N VAL A 109 -4.38 -22.38 6.25
CA VAL A 109 -4.51 -23.59 5.46
C VAL A 109 -5.98 -23.95 5.38
N VAL A 110 -6.49 -24.22 4.20
CA VAL A 110 -7.90 -24.60 3.98
C VAL A 110 -8.22 -25.91 4.71
N LYS A 111 -9.23 -25.88 5.58
CA LYS A 111 -9.81 -27.04 6.29
C LYS A 111 -10.92 -27.66 5.45
N SER A 112 -11.87 -26.80 5.00
CA SER A 112 -13.00 -27.18 4.16
C SER A 112 -13.48 -25.98 3.34
N ILE A 113 -14.18 -26.27 2.26
CA ILE A 113 -14.97 -25.33 1.49
C ILE A 113 -16.40 -25.88 1.51
N ASP A 114 -17.30 -25.13 2.12
CA ASP A 114 -18.68 -25.57 2.37
C ASP A 114 -19.65 -24.56 1.73
N SER A 115 -20.85 -25.02 1.38
CA SER A 115 -21.94 -24.13 0.97
C SER A 115 -22.78 -23.74 2.17
N SER A 116 -23.03 -22.46 2.34
CA SER A 116 -23.96 -21.90 3.31
C SER A 116 -25.35 -21.72 2.68
N ILE A 117 -26.30 -21.21 3.45
CA ILE A 117 -27.66 -20.89 2.98
C ILE A 117 -27.58 -19.96 1.75
N GLY A 118 -28.27 -20.34 0.67
CA GLY A 118 -28.25 -19.59 -0.59
C GLY A 118 -27.04 -19.85 -1.46
N ASP A 119 -26.43 -21.02 -1.34
CA ASP A 119 -25.28 -21.49 -2.11
C ASP A 119 -24.05 -20.55 -2.04
N ILE A 120 -23.88 -19.91 -0.88
CA ILE A 120 -22.75 -19.01 -0.65
C ILE A 120 -21.58 -19.83 -0.13
N PRO A 121 -20.44 -19.88 -0.85
CA PRO A 121 -19.27 -20.62 -0.39
C PRO A 121 -18.64 -19.97 0.84
N VAL A 122 -18.31 -20.80 1.83
CA VAL A 122 -17.57 -20.44 3.03
C VAL A 122 -16.27 -21.23 3.07
N ILE A 123 -15.16 -20.56 3.16
CA ILE A 123 -13.84 -21.20 3.30
C ILE A 123 -13.51 -21.24 4.79
N SER A 124 -13.32 -22.44 5.33
CA SER A 124 -12.84 -22.63 6.69
C SER A 124 -11.35 -22.87 6.71
N LEU A 125 -10.62 -22.11 7.52
CA LEU A 125 -9.17 -22.25 7.70
C LEU A 125 -8.86 -23.06 8.97
N LYS A 126 -7.83 -23.91 8.88
CA LYS A 126 -7.34 -24.72 10.00
C LYS A 126 -6.79 -23.83 11.12
N THR A 127 -7.11 -24.23 12.34
CA THR A 127 -6.59 -23.69 13.58
C THR A 127 -5.96 -24.80 14.41
N ASP A 128 -5.49 -24.49 15.60
CA ASP A 128 -5.05 -25.50 16.57
C ASP A 128 -6.23 -26.08 17.37
N ASP A 129 -7.41 -25.49 17.24
CA ASP A 129 -8.67 -26.00 17.80
C ASP A 129 -9.30 -27.04 16.85
N MET A 130 -9.66 -28.20 17.38
CA MET A 130 -10.25 -29.29 16.59
C MET A 130 -11.64 -28.92 16.05
N PHE A 131 -12.44 -28.20 16.81
CA PHE A 131 -13.85 -27.89 16.53
C PHE A 131 -14.00 -26.58 15.79
N ASN A 132 -13.24 -25.57 16.19
CA ASN A 132 -13.36 -24.22 15.66
C ASN A 132 -12.40 -23.96 14.48
N ALA A 133 -12.83 -23.15 13.54
CA ALA A 133 -12.08 -22.74 12.38
C ALA A 133 -12.26 -21.24 12.17
N VAL A 134 -11.35 -20.57 11.48
CA VAL A 134 -11.61 -19.22 10.98
C VAL A 134 -12.41 -19.32 9.69
N ARG A 135 -13.55 -18.67 9.62
CA ARG A 135 -14.48 -18.69 8.49
C ARG A 135 -14.30 -17.47 7.62
N LEU A 136 -14.12 -17.68 6.31
CA LEU A 136 -14.00 -16.62 5.33
C LEU A 136 -15.23 -16.60 4.42
N ASN A 137 -15.92 -15.47 4.41
CA ASN A 137 -17.00 -15.15 3.48
C ASN A 137 -16.43 -14.30 2.34
N LEU A 138 -16.34 -14.86 1.14
CA LEU A 138 -15.84 -14.15 -0.02
C LEU A 138 -16.80 -13.04 -0.45
N ALA A 139 -16.25 -11.88 -0.83
CA ALA A 139 -17.01 -10.86 -1.51
C ALA A 139 -17.68 -11.41 -2.77
N LYS A 140 -18.91 -10.98 -3.06
CA LYS A 140 -19.76 -11.56 -4.13
C LYS A 140 -19.03 -11.78 -5.45
N LYS A 141 -18.20 -10.82 -5.85
CA LYS A 141 -17.40 -10.87 -7.09
C LYS A 141 -16.40 -12.04 -7.12
N TYR A 142 -15.94 -12.48 -5.95
CA TYR A 142 -14.85 -13.47 -5.83
C TYR A 142 -15.32 -14.86 -5.38
N ARG A 143 -16.62 -15.08 -5.23
CA ARG A 143 -17.18 -16.35 -4.76
C ARG A 143 -16.78 -17.54 -5.64
N GLY A 144 -16.63 -17.33 -6.96
CA GLY A 144 -16.21 -18.38 -7.89
C GLY A 144 -14.84 -18.97 -7.58
N ILE A 145 -13.94 -18.21 -6.95
CA ILE A 145 -12.59 -18.70 -6.58
C ILE A 145 -12.65 -19.89 -5.61
N ALA A 146 -13.72 -19.97 -4.81
CA ALA A 146 -13.86 -21.08 -3.87
C ALA A 146 -13.87 -22.46 -4.56
N ALA A 147 -14.34 -22.55 -5.82
CA ALA A 147 -14.36 -23.78 -6.59
C ALA A 147 -12.95 -24.23 -7.04
N ASP A 148 -11.99 -23.31 -7.10
CA ASP A 148 -10.61 -23.56 -7.54
C ASP A 148 -9.67 -23.87 -6.36
N LEU A 149 -10.19 -23.91 -5.13
CA LEU A 149 -9.40 -24.16 -3.92
C LEU A 149 -9.51 -25.60 -3.47
N ASP A 150 -8.37 -26.13 -3.01
CA ASP A 150 -8.29 -27.46 -2.44
C ASP A 150 -8.12 -27.47 -0.92
N LYS A 151 -8.60 -28.55 -0.26
CA LYS A 151 -8.26 -28.82 1.15
C LYS A 151 -6.74 -28.93 1.30
N ASN A 152 -6.21 -28.43 2.41
CA ASN A 152 -4.79 -28.36 2.73
C ASN A 152 -3.98 -27.33 1.92
N GLN A 153 -4.59 -26.61 1.01
CA GLN A 153 -3.96 -25.49 0.32
C GLN A 153 -3.69 -24.32 1.28
N LYS A 154 -2.51 -23.73 1.22
CA LYS A 154 -2.20 -22.47 1.94
C LYS A 154 -2.72 -21.30 1.13
N VAL A 155 -3.49 -20.42 1.78
CA VAL A 155 -4.13 -19.27 1.16
C VAL A 155 -3.88 -18.00 1.97
N THR A 156 -3.93 -16.85 1.28
CA THR A 156 -3.90 -15.52 1.90
C THR A 156 -4.99 -14.65 1.25
N PHE A 157 -5.82 -14.04 2.10
CA PHE A 157 -6.90 -13.16 1.67
C PHE A 157 -6.85 -11.82 2.41
N ALA A 158 -7.28 -10.76 1.73
CA ALA A 158 -7.63 -9.48 2.33
C ALA A 158 -9.12 -9.52 2.70
N CYS A 159 -9.45 -9.31 3.97
CA CYS A 159 -10.80 -9.43 4.53
C CYS A 159 -11.13 -8.28 5.47
N VAL A 160 -12.36 -8.23 5.94
CA VAL A 160 -12.80 -7.41 7.08
C VAL A 160 -13.21 -8.34 8.21
N GLY A 161 -12.81 -8.02 9.45
CA GLY A 161 -13.22 -8.78 10.63
C GLY A 161 -14.72 -8.64 10.88
N ASP A 162 -15.41 -9.76 11.17
CA ASP A 162 -16.86 -9.81 11.40
C ASP A 162 -17.23 -10.41 12.77
N GLY A 163 -16.25 -10.44 13.68
CA GLY A 163 -16.42 -10.97 15.03
C GLY A 163 -16.34 -12.49 15.10
N VAL A 164 -17.16 -13.12 15.94
CA VAL A 164 -17.12 -14.57 16.22
C VAL A 164 -18.53 -15.16 16.21
N ILE A 165 -18.68 -16.34 15.65
CA ILE A 165 -19.94 -17.12 15.64
C ILE A 165 -19.65 -18.50 16.21
N ILE A 166 -20.23 -18.81 17.38
CA ILE A 166 -20.08 -20.10 18.09
C ILE A 166 -18.60 -20.49 18.19
N GLY A 167 -17.76 -19.58 18.78
CA GLY A 167 -16.34 -19.81 18.98
C GLY A 167 -15.46 -19.78 17.72
N SER A 168 -16.03 -19.58 16.53
CA SER A 168 -15.31 -19.51 15.26
C SER A 168 -15.22 -18.05 14.79
N PRO A 169 -14.03 -17.44 14.73
CA PRO A 169 -13.85 -16.10 14.13
C PRO A 169 -14.31 -16.09 12.69
N THR A 170 -15.03 -15.04 12.33
CA THR A 170 -15.61 -14.87 11.00
C THR A 170 -15.02 -13.62 10.36
N LEU A 171 -14.64 -13.73 9.10
CA LEU A 171 -14.16 -12.65 8.27
C LEU A 171 -15.07 -12.53 7.05
N THR A 172 -15.37 -11.29 6.66
CA THR A 172 -16.27 -10.98 5.54
C THR A 172 -15.54 -10.16 4.48
N ASP A 173 -16.21 -9.94 3.35
CA ASP A 173 -15.68 -9.20 2.19
C ASP A 173 -14.27 -9.66 1.77
N CYS A 174 -14.01 -10.96 1.92
CA CYS A 174 -12.72 -11.55 1.60
C CYS A 174 -12.47 -11.55 0.09
N LYS A 175 -11.26 -11.16 -0.31
CA LYS A 175 -10.82 -11.10 -1.70
C LYS A 175 -9.33 -11.48 -1.80
N PRO A 176 -8.88 -11.98 -2.96
CA PRO A 176 -7.46 -12.26 -3.19
C PRO A 176 -6.61 -11.01 -2.99
N VAL A 177 -5.44 -11.17 -2.34
CA VAL A 177 -4.51 -10.05 -2.09
C VAL A 177 -4.13 -9.30 -3.38
N PRO A 178 -3.85 -9.95 -4.53
CA PRO A 178 -3.58 -9.23 -5.78
C PRO A 178 -4.72 -8.31 -6.23
N SER A 179 -5.96 -8.71 -6.00
CA SER A 179 -7.13 -7.86 -6.33
C SER A 179 -7.22 -6.63 -5.44
N GLU A 180 -6.82 -6.75 -4.17
CA GLU A 180 -6.77 -5.61 -3.25
C GLU A 180 -5.59 -4.68 -3.57
N VAL A 181 -4.42 -5.24 -3.92
CA VAL A 181 -3.29 -4.47 -4.45
C VAL A 181 -3.74 -3.61 -5.63
N SER A 182 -4.37 -4.21 -6.64
CA SER A 182 -4.83 -3.49 -7.83
C SER A 182 -5.84 -2.39 -7.48
N LYS A 183 -6.76 -2.66 -6.55
CA LYS A 183 -7.75 -1.66 -6.11
C LYS A 183 -7.05 -0.47 -5.44
N ILE A 184 -6.16 -0.72 -4.46
CA ILE A 184 -5.45 0.34 -3.73
C ILE A 184 -4.56 1.13 -4.70
N THR A 185 -3.81 0.46 -5.58
CA THR A 185 -2.98 1.11 -6.60
C THR A 185 -3.81 2.05 -7.47
N ASN A 186 -4.96 1.59 -7.98
CA ASN A 186 -5.85 2.44 -8.78
C ASN A 186 -6.38 3.64 -8.00
N ASP A 187 -6.70 3.49 -6.72
CA ASP A 187 -7.18 4.59 -5.87
C ASP A 187 -6.06 5.61 -5.62
N GLN A 188 -4.83 5.17 -5.38
CA GLN A 188 -3.66 6.05 -5.25
C GLN A 188 -3.34 6.77 -6.58
N MET A 189 -3.43 6.07 -7.72
CA MET A 189 -3.22 6.68 -9.04
C MET A 189 -4.25 7.77 -9.37
N LYS A 190 -5.47 7.69 -8.83
CA LYS A 190 -6.43 8.81 -8.92
C LYS A 190 -5.91 10.05 -8.20
N LEU A 191 -5.25 9.89 -7.05
CA LEU A 191 -4.63 11.00 -6.33
C LEU A 191 -3.42 11.56 -7.09
N VAL A 192 -2.57 10.70 -7.65
CA VAL A 192 -1.49 11.10 -8.56
C VAL A 192 -2.02 11.96 -9.70
N ASN A 193 -3.09 11.51 -10.37
CA ASN A 193 -3.69 12.23 -11.47
C ASN A 193 -4.31 13.59 -11.07
N LYS A 194 -4.82 13.73 -9.85
CA LYS A 194 -5.25 15.01 -9.31
C LYS A 194 -4.06 15.94 -9.05
N PHE A 195 -2.99 15.42 -8.45
CA PHE A 195 -1.78 16.17 -8.21
C PHE A 195 -1.15 16.72 -9.49
N ILE A 196 -1.04 15.90 -10.53
CA ILE A 196 -0.53 16.29 -11.85
C ILE A 196 -1.39 17.41 -12.48
N LYS A 197 -2.68 17.47 -12.15
CA LYS A 197 -3.60 18.52 -12.61
C LYS A 197 -3.58 19.80 -11.77
N GLY A 198 -2.72 19.85 -10.73
CA GLY A 198 -2.55 21.03 -9.89
C GLY A 198 -3.24 20.97 -8.51
N ASP A 199 -3.90 19.85 -8.15
CA ASP A 199 -4.50 19.72 -6.82
C ASP A 199 -3.41 19.50 -5.76
N ASN A 200 -3.08 20.54 -5.03
CA ASN A 200 -2.07 20.53 -3.98
C ASN A 200 -2.57 19.97 -2.62
N LYS A 201 -3.85 19.62 -2.50
CA LYS A 201 -4.43 19.02 -1.28
C LYS A 201 -4.26 17.50 -1.21
N ILE A 202 -3.31 16.96 -1.95
CA ILE A 202 -2.98 15.53 -2.02
C ILE A 202 -2.05 15.17 -0.85
N PRO A 203 -2.14 13.95 -0.28
CA PRO A 203 -1.23 13.46 0.75
C PRO A 203 0.24 13.57 0.33
N ASN A 204 1.10 13.90 1.30
CA ASN A 204 2.52 14.15 1.02
C ASN A 204 3.27 12.93 0.51
N ASP A 205 2.93 11.72 0.98
CA ASP A 205 3.50 10.46 0.49
C ASP A 205 3.31 10.26 -1.02
N ILE A 206 2.16 10.64 -1.56
CA ILE A 206 1.90 10.61 -3.01
C ILE A 206 2.75 11.65 -3.75
N LYS A 207 2.85 12.87 -3.22
CA LYS A 207 3.70 13.92 -3.81
C LYS A 207 5.16 13.46 -3.84
N GLU A 208 5.63 12.88 -2.74
CA GLU A 208 6.99 12.35 -2.62
C GLU A 208 7.29 11.28 -3.65
N ILE A 209 6.39 10.33 -3.88
CA ILE A 209 6.56 9.31 -4.92
C ILE A 209 6.69 9.96 -6.30
N VAL A 210 5.83 10.92 -6.64
CA VAL A 210 5.90 11.62 -7.93
C VAL A 210 7.22 12.38 -8.08
N LEU A 211 7.68 13.08 -7.04
CA LEU A 211 8.96 13.79 -7.03
C LEU A 211 10.16 12.86 -7.21
N ILE A 212 10.18 11.72 -6.51
CA ILE A 212 11.23 10.71 -6.64
C ILE A 212 11.29 10.18 -8.06
N VAL A 213 10.14 9.85 -8.66
CA VAL A 213 10.09 9.35 -10.03
C VAL A 213 10.49 10.42 -11.04
N LYS A 214 10.10 11.68 -10.82
CA LYS A 214 10.51 12.81 -11.63
C LYS A 214 12.03 12.98 -11.64
N LEU A 215 12.64 12.94 -10.45
CA LEU A 215 14.09 12.98 -10.31
C LEU A 215 14.77 11.81 -11.03
N LEU A 216 14.23 10.59 -10.90
CA LEU A 216 14.73 9.41 -11.61
C LEU A 216 14.64 9.60 -13.13
N GLY A 217 13.54 10.14 -13.64
CA GLY A 217 13.36 10.47 -15.06
C GLY A 217 14.41 11.44 -15.56
N GLN A 218 14.70 12.50 -14.81
CA GLN A 218 15.76 13.47 -15.15
C GLN A 218 17.16 12.83 -15.16
N GLU A 219 17.50 12.05 -14.13
CA GLU A 219 18.82 11.42 -14.01
C GLU A 219 19.06 10.28 -15.01
N THR A 220 18.02 9.73 -15.60
CA THR A 220 18.08 8.60 -16.54
C THR A 220 17.72 8.98 -17.97
N ASN A 221 17.56 10.26 -18.25
CA ASN A 221 17.03 10.73 -19.54
C ASN A 221 15.75 10.00 -19.93
N ASP A 222 14.73 10.13 -19.08
CA ASP A 222 13.42 9.49 -19.21
C ASP A 222 13.50 7.96 -19.32
N PHE A 223 14.29 7.36 -18.41
CA PHE A 223 14.49 5.90 -18.37
C PHE A 223 14.98 5.31 -19.70
N ALA A 224 15.89 6.02 -20.37
CA ALA A 224 16.41 5.63 -21.69
C ALA A 224 17.08 4.25 -21.70
N GLN A 225 17.66 3.81 -20.57
CA GLN A 225 18.30 2.49 -20.40
C GLN A 225 17.29 1.34 -20.34
N CYS A 226 15.98 1.62 -20.16
CA CYS A 226 14.94 0.63 -20.03
C CYS A 226 14.19 0.45 -21.34
N GLN A 227 14.07 -0.79 -21.82
CA GLN A 227 13.19 -1.11 -22.94
C GLN A 227 11.71 -0.99 -22.56
N GLU A 228 11.39 -1.42 -21.32
CA GLU A 228 10.06 -1.36 -20.73
C GLU A 228 10.14 -0.89 -19.28
N ILE A 229 9.11 -0.19 -18.81
CA ILE A 229 8.97 0.19 -17.41
C ILE A 229 8.47 -1.02 -16.62
N ASN A 230 9.40 -1.70 -15.95
CA ASN A 230 9.15 -2.88 -15.14
C ASN A 230 10.01 -2.88 -13.88
N ILE A 231 9.88 -3.90 -13.05
CA ILE A 231 10.58 -4.00 -11.75
C ILE A 231 12.12 -3.99 -11.91
N ASN A 232 12.66 -4.49 -13.01
CA ASN A 232 14.10 -4.44 -13.27
C ASN A 232 14.54 -3.01 -13.57
N CYS A 233 13.78 -2.29 -14.42
CA CYS A 233 14.00 -0.88 -14.70
C CYS A 233 13.96 -0.04 -13.41
N MET A 234 12.95 -0.24 -12.57
CA MET A 234 12.84 0.43 -11.27
C MET A 234 14.07 0.16 -10.39
N ASN A 235 14.47 -1.12 -10.26
CA ASN A 235 15.63 -1.50 -9.45
C ASN A 235 16.95 -0.91 -9.96
N GLU A 236 17.14 -0.79 -11.27
CA GLU A 236 18.30 -0.18 -11.89
C GLU A 236 18.34 1.34 -11.66
N SER A 237 17.18 1.98 -11.80
CA SER A 237 17.03 3.42 -11.55
C SER A 237 17.28 3.78 -10.08
N GLU A 238 16.78 2.98 -9.13
CA GLU A 238 17.06 3.14 -7.69
C GLU A 238 18.56 3.02 -7.37
N LYS A 239 19.30 2.15 -8.07
CA LYS A 239 20.75 2.03 -7.88
C LYS A 239 21.50 3.30 -8.28
N LEU A 240 20.99 4.07 -9.24
CA LEU A 240 21.58 5.35 -9.62
C LEU A 240 21.42 6.38 -8.50
N LEU A 241 20.20 6.50 -7.92
CA LEU A 241 19.99 7.37 -6.76
C LEU A 241 20.89 7.00 -5.58
N SER A 242 21.09 5.70 -5.35
CA SER A 242 21.92 5.21 -4.23
C SER A 242 23.41 5.58 -4.36
N LYS A 243 23.86 5.93 -5.55
CA LYS A 243 25.24 6.38 -5.83
C LYS A 243 25.40 7.90 -5.75
N MET A 244 24.28 8.65 -5.69
CA MET A 244 24.33 10.10 -5.56
C MET A 244 24.73 10.49 -4.13
N ASN A 245 25.51 11.58 -4.02
CA ASN A 245 25.79 12.18 -2.73
C ASN A 245 24.48 12.71 -2.12
N LYS A 246 24.30 12.51 -0.82
CA LYS A 246 23.12 12.90 -0.05
C LYS A 246 22.79 14.38 -0.22
N GLU A 247 23.79 15.27 -0.17
CA GLU A 247 23.61 16.70 -0.32
C GLU A 247 23.08 17.07 -1.71
N LYS A 248 23.64 16.48 -2.76
CA LYS A 248 23.18 16.67 -4.14
C LYS A 248 21.76 16.17 -4.35
N LEU A 249 21.38 15.05 -3.71
CA LEU A 249 20.02 14.51 -3.76
C LEU A 249 19.03 15.47 -3.11
N GLN A 250 19.38 15.99 -1.93
CA GLN A 250 18.55 16.98 -1.21
C GLN A 250 18.35 18.26 -2.01
N GLU A 251 19.43 18.78 -2.62
CA GLU A 251 19.37 20.00 -3.43
C GLU A 251 18.43 19.80 -4.63
N LYS A 252 18.57 18.69 -5.38
CA LYS A 252 17.71 18.39 -6.52
C LYS A 252 16.24 18.20 -6.13
N MET A 253 15.97 17.50 -5.03
CA MET A 253 14.61 17.33 -4.54
C MET A 253 13.98 18.67 -4.13
N LYS A 254 14.77 19.56 -3.52
CA LYS A 254 14.33 20.92 -3.16
C LYS A 254 14.03 21.75 -4.41
N GLN A 255 14.90 21.72 -5.42
CA GLN A 255 14.67 22.41 -6.71
C GLN A 255 13.39 21.94 -7.37
N LEU A 256 13.20 20.59 -7.51
CA LEU A 256 11.96 20.03 -8.07
C LEU A 256 10.71 20.40 -7.27
N SER A 257 10.80 20.43 -5.94
CA SER A 257 9.65 20.80 -5.09
C SER A 257 9.25 22.27 -5.28
N VAL A 258 10.20 23.15 -5.57
CA VAL A 258 9.95 24.56 -5.90
C VAL A 258 9.35 24.67 -7.29
N GLU A 259 9.96 24.05 -8.31
CA GLU A 259 9.43 24.03 -9.69
C GLU A 259 8.00 23.49 -9.79
N MET A 260 7.64 22.59 -8.89
CA MET A 260 6.28 22.00 -8.84
C MET A 260 5.31 22.82 -7.95
N SER A 261 5.76 23.88 -7.30
CA SER A 261 4.96 24.77 -6.42
C SER A 261 4.77 26.16 -7.00
N GLU A 262 5.50 26.53 -8.06
CA GLU A 262 5.34 27.74 -8.86
C GLU A 262 4.35 27.53 -10.02
#